data_fb28af422f9c8a7063e013fae4462e6e
#
_entry.id   fb28af422f9c8a7063e013fae4462e6e
#
_cell.length_a   1.000
_cell.length_b   1.000
_cell.length_c   1.000
_cell.angle_alpha   90.00
_cell.angle_beta   90.00
_cell.angle_gamma   90.00
#
_symmetry.space_group_name_H-M   'P 1'
#
loop_
_entity.id
_entity.type
_entity.pdbx_description
1 polymer ?
#
loop_
_entity_poly.entity_id
_entity_poly.type
_entity_poly.pdbx_seq_one_letter_code
_entity_poly.pdbx_strand_id
1 'polypeptide(L)' 'MKQKYNYWQDESLWLGYLEEYPDYWTQGESEVELQENLVDLYKDLSSGVVPYVRQIAELEVA' A
#
# COMPACT_ATOMS: atom_id res chain seq x y z
N MET A 1 -1.27 10.52 -13.59
CA MET A 1 -1.56 10.84 -12.19
C MET A 1 -0.46 10.32 -11.28
N LYS A 2 -0.05 11.12 -10.33
CA LYS A 2 1.05 10.74 -9.42
C LYS A 2 0.49 10.41 -8.04
N GLN A 3 1.01 9.35 -7.44
CA GLN A 3 0.69 8.97 -6.08
C GLN A 3 1.98 8.96 -5.27
N LYS A 4 1.92 9.48 -4.07
CA LYS A 4 3.07 9.46 -3.16
C LYS A 4 3.14 8.11 -2.46
N TYR A 5 4.34 7.63 -2.24
CA TYR A 5 4.56 6.38 -1.50
C TYR A 5 5.76 6.53 -0.59
N ASN A 6 5.73 5.77 0.49
CA ASN A 6 6.84 5.67 1.42
C ASN A 6 7.51 4.31 1.21
N TYR A 7 8.83 4.29 1.24
CA TYR A 7 9.55 3.04 1.02
C TYR A 7 10.86 3.03 1.79
N TRP A 8 11.33 1.83 2.04
CA TRP A 8 12.63 1.61 2.68
C TRP A 8 13.15 0.24 2.28
N GLN A 9 14.42 0.01 2.56
CA GLN A 9 15.07 -1.25 2.29
C GLN A 9 15.35 -1.96 3.62
N ASP A 10 14.96 -3.24 3.68
CA ASP A 10 15.22 -4.10 4.83
C ASP A 10 15.96 -5.32 4.31
N GLU A 11 17.26 -5.40 4.61
CA GLU A 11 18.17 -6.40 4.06
C GLU A 11 18.18 -6.33 2.53
N SER A 12 17.72 -7.38 1.84
CA SER A 12 17.68 -7.41 0.38
C SER A 12 16.32 -7.09 -0.20
N LEU A 13 15.34 -6.80 0.66
CA LEU A 13 13.99 -6.50 0.24
C LEU A 13 13.69 -5.02 0.29
N TRP A 14 12.95 -4.54 -0.68
CA TRP A 14 12.40 -3.21 -0.70
C TRP A 14 10.95 -3.28 -0.25
N LEU A 15 10.59 -2.44 0.70
CA LEU A 15 9.25 -2.42 1.28
C LEU A 15 8.65 -1.04 1.09
N GLY A 16 7.34 -0.99 0.97
CA GLY A 16 6.69 0.30 0.82
C GLY A 16 5.18 0.24 0.90
N TYR A 17 4.60 1.42 1.00
CA TYR A 17 3.15 1.57 1.01
C TYR A 17 2.77 2.91 0.39
N LEU A 18 1.58 2.96 -0.18
CA LEU A 18 1.04 4.20 -0.70
C LEU A 18 0.60 5.10 0.44
N GLU A 19 0.88 6.39 0.32
CA GLU A 19 0.56 7.35 1.38
C GLU A 19 -0.93 7.39 1.70
N GLU A 20 -1.79 7.18 0.69
CA GLU A 20 -3.24 7.15 0.89
C GLU A 20 -3.74 5.86 1.56
N TYR A 21 -2.92 4.81 1.53
CA TYR A 21 -3.32 3.48 2.03
C TYR A 21 -2.22 2.91 2.93
N PRO A 22 -1.95 3.55 4.08
CA PRO A 22 -0.79 3.17 4.90
C PRO A 22 -0.87 1.79 5.55
N ASP A 23 -2.04 1.17 5.55
CA ASP A 23 -2.22 -0.17 6.12
C ASP A 23 -1.89 -1.29 5.13
N TYR A 24 -1.62 -0.96 3.87
CA TYR A 24 -1.41 -1.94 2.82
C TYR A 24 0.00 -1.84 2.28
N TRP A 25 0.87 -2.68 2.80
CA TRP A 25 2.28 -2.73 2.43
C TRP A 25 2.52 -3.76 1.34
N THR A 26 3.52 -3.52 0.51
CA THR A 26 3.99 -4.47 -0.47
C THR A 26 5.50 -4.50 -0.46
N GLN A 27 6.08 -5.40 -1.23
CA GLN A 27 7.52 -5.57 -1.27
C GLN A 27 7.99 -5.89 -2.68
N GLY A 28 9.30 -5.80 -2.89
CA GLY A 28 9.95 -6.16 -4.12
C GLY A 28 11.41 -6.49 -3.88
N GLU A 29 12.02 -7.20 -4.80
CA GLU A 29 13.44 -7.52 -4.74
C GLU A 29 14.31 -6.40 -5.28
N SER A 30 13.71 -5.44 -5.95
CA SER A 30 14.33 -4.23 -6.44
C SER A 30 13.38 -3.07 -6.28
N GLU A 31 13.92 -1.85 -6.39
CA GLU A 31 13.09 -0.65 -6.32
C GLU A 31 12.07 -0.61 -7.45
N VAL A 32 12.48 -1.03 -8.65
CA VAL A 32 11.57 -1.09 -9.81
C VAL A 32 10.44 -2.07 -9.57
N GLU A 33 10.74 -3.25 -9.04
CA GLU A 33 9.72 -4.25 -8.72
C GLU A 33 8.76 -3.73 -7.65
N LEU A 34 9.29 -3.05 -6.63
CA LEU A 34 8.44 -2.42 -5.62
C LEU A 34 7.48 -1.42 -6.25
N GLN A 35 7.96 -0.58 -7.16
CA GLN A 35 7.12 0.41 -7.84
C GLN A 35 6.02 -0.26 -8.65
N GLU A 36 6.34 -1.33 -9.36
CA GLU A 36 5.35 -2.09 -10.12
C GLU A 36 4.28 -2.67 -9.20
N ASN A 37 4.69 -3.23 -8.08
CA ASN A 37 3.76 -3.80 -7.10
C ASN A 37 2.89 -2.72 -6.45
N LEU A 38 3.44 -1.54 -6.22
CA LEU A 38 2.66 -0.42 -5.69
C LEU A 38 1.60 0.07 -6.69
N VAL A 39 1.93 0.08 -7.97
CA VAL A 39 0.96 0.45 -9.01
C VAL A 39 -0.19 -0.55 -9.04
N ASP A 40 0.12 -1.84 -8.99
CA ASP A 40 -0.90 -2.88 -8.96
C ASP A 40 -1.77 -2.77 -7.72
N LEU A 41 -1.15 -2.53 -6.58
CA LEU A 41 -1.87 -2.33 -5.32
C LEU A 41 -2.81 -1.13 -5.39
N TYR A 42 -2.34 -0.03 -5.97
CA TYR A 42 -3.17 1.16 -6.14
C TYR A 42 -4.40 0.87 -6.99
N LYS A 43 -4.21 0.17 -8.08
CA LYS A 43 -5.32 -0.21 -8.97
C LYS A 43 -6.37 -1.03 -8.24
N ASP A 44 -5.93 -2.00 -7.46
CA ASP A 44 -6.83 -2.85 -6.70
C ASP A 44 -7.57 -2.08 -5.62
N LEU A 45 -6.86 -1.27 -4.84
CA LEU A 45 -7.46 -0.52 -3.73
C LEU A 45 -8.40 0.57 -4.22
N SER A 46 -8.04 1.27 -5.29
CA SER A 46 -8.84 2.37 -5.80
C SER A 46 -10.07 1.88 -6.58
N SER A 47 -10.04 0.67 -7.11
CA SER A 47 -11.17 0.11 -7.86
C SER A 47 -12.26 -0.47 -6.96
N GLY A 48 -11.96 -0.67 -5.68
CA GLY A 48 -12.91 -1.24 -4.74
C GLY A 48 -13.14 -2.73 -4.89
N VAL A 49 -12.29 -3.42 -5.67
CA VAL A 49 -12.44 -4.88 -5.84
C VAL A 49 -11.73 -5.68 -4.76
N VAL A 50 -10.93 -5.02 -3.92
CA VAL A 50 -10.24 -5.68 -2.81
C VAL A 50 -11.25 -5.87 -1.68
N PRO A 51 -11.62 -7.12 -1.34
CA PRO A 51 -12.68 -7.36 -0.37
C PRO A 51 -12.31 -7.01 1.07
N TYR A 52 -11.03 -6.74 1.32
CA TYR A 52 -10.53 -6.49 2.68
C TYR A 52 -10.08 -5.05 2.88
N VAL A 53 -10.53 -4.12 2.03
CA VAL A 53 -10.25 -2.70 2.25
C VAL A 53 -10.90 -2.28 3.56
N ARG A 54 -10.10 -1.77 4.47
CA ARG A 54 -10.57 -1.38 5.79
C ARG A 54 -11.41 -0.12 5.73
N GLN A 55 -12.45 -0.11 6.52
CA GLN A 55 -13.29 1.06 6.68
C GLN A 55 -13.08 1.63 8.08
N ILE A 56 -13.19 2.93 8.19
CA ILE A 56 -13.05 3.62 9.46
C ILE A 56 -14.44 3.81 10.07
N ALA A 57 -14.57 3.42 11.32
CA ALA A 57 -15.79 3.62 12.07
C ALA A 57 -15.41 4.01 13.50
N GLU A 58 -16.29 4.74 14.15
CA GLU A 58 -16.09 5.13 15.54
C GLU A 58 -16.82 4.18 16.46
N LEU A 59 -16.14 3.79 17.53
CA LEU A 59 -16.72 2.98 18.58
C LEU A 59 -16.83 3.84 19.85
N GLU A 60 -18.04 3.93 20.37
CA GLU A 60 -18.26 4.67 21.61
C GLU A 60 -17.94 3.77 22.80
N VAL A 61 -17.05 4.23 23.66
CA VAL A 61 -16.62 3.47 24.85
C VAL A 61 -17.00 4.26 26.07
N ALA A 62 -17.79 3.67 26.92
CA ALA A 62 -18.23 4.34 28.15
C ALA A 62 -17.18 4.31 29.25
#